data_d228b986f7bedf710ffe39d536f962dd
#
_entry.id   d228b986f7bedf710ffe39d536f962dd
#
_cell.length_a   1.000
_cell.length_b   1.000
_cell.length_c   1.000
_cell.angle_alpha   90.00
_cell.angle_beta   90.00
_cell.angle_gamma   90.00
#
_symmetry.space_group_name_H-M   'P 1'
#
loop_
_entity.id
_entity.type
_entity.pdbx_description
1 polymer ?
#
loop_
_entity_poly.entity_id
_entity_poly.type
_entity_poly.pdbx_seq_one_letter_code
_entity_poly.pdbx_strand_id
1 'polypeptide(L)'
;MKLIKWLKRYQTVLTFQFIASVLLFYRAHKMNMLPFKYEVILGVILILLWLIMLKLSKPKKRKYRHEKRKKARPAFGKFLSILLSIAMIFASNMLAKTNGAIAKITNVSYETTVISLITLKDKGLDHPKDVNNKTIGINTEVNNSKVSEAVSKLSDKIDFKIKKYNDFANLADALYDHKVSAILIDQSYDTMFLEKHLNFANETQTIWTYKIKVPVSNTRSNIDVTKEPFTILISGVDSRGDVSEKSRSDVDMLVTINPKTHNMLMTSLPRDTFVKISGINGRDKLTHAGLFGTKAVKNTIENFMNIKIDFTARVGFQSVIKIVDALDGIDVYSDKAFTSYADSTIHFVKGTMHMDGRQALAFARERHAYTTGDLHRNQNQIAVMHAILKKVMDPSILANYSDLMDAISGTFQTTLQAGDISALIKMQLNSNPKWNVQHSILAGTSRKRKGGYMMPKTAIYYFIADESSIKQNREYINDIRDGKTVTVANSDANGISQ
;
A
#
# COMPACT_ATOMS: atom_id res chain seq x y z
N MET A 1 -28.49 18.46 40.27
CA MET A 1 -29.59 17.57 40.72
C MET A 1 -30.67 17.28 39.68
N LYS A 2 -31.16 18.23 38.85
CA LYS A 2 -32.18 17.97 37.80
C LYS A 2 -31.73 16.99 36.75
N LEU A 3 -30.46 17.05 36.24
CA LEU A 3 -29.90 16.18 35.24
C LEU A 3 -29.84 14.70 35.70
N ILE A 4 -29.43 14.45 36.93
CA ILE A 4 -29.37 13.08 37.51
C ILE A 4 -30.76 12.47 37.69
N LYS A 5 -31.79 13.29 38.01
CA LYS A 5 -33.18 12.82 38.08
C LYS A 5 -33.74 12.48 36.70
N TRP A 6 -33.34 13.20 35.65
CA TRP A 6 -33.74 12.98 34.27
C TRP A 6 -33.11 11.70 33.73
N LEU A 7 -31.80 11.48 33.94
CA LEU A 7 -31.06 10.23 33.56
C LEU A 7 -31.60 8.99 34.30
N LYS A 8 -32.27 9.15 35.45
CA LYS A 8 -32.90 8.01 36.16
C LYS A 8 -34.21 7.53 35.52
N ARG A 9 -34.79 8.27 34.57
CA ARG A 9 -36.02 7.85 33.86
C ARG A 9 -35.66 6.83 32.79
N TYR A 10 -36.34 5.68 32.72
CA TYR A 10 -36.09 4.63 31.73
C TYR A 10 -36.30 5.14 30.29
N GLN A 11 -37.26 6.04 30.10
CA GLN A 11 -37.54 6.68 28.80
C GLN A 11 -36.30 7.42 28.26
N THR A 12 -35.63 8.20 29.08
CA THR A 12 -34.44 8.95 28.70
C THR A 12 -33.32 8.02 28.24
N VAL A 13 -33.06 6.94 29.01
CA VAL A 13 -32.02 5.95 28.67
C VAL A 13 -32.33 5.25 27.37
N LEU A 14 -33.60 4.86 27.15
CA LEU A 14 -34.05 4.24 25.91
C LEU A 14 -34.01 5.18 24.71
N THR A 15 -34.30 6.49 24.92
CA THR A 15 -34.13 7.49 23.85
C THR A 15 -32.66 7.61 23.44
N PHE A 16 -31.71 7.62 24.38
CA PHE A 16 -30.28 7.58 24.06
C PHE A 16 -29.88 6.35 23.28
N GLN A 17 -30.36 5.17 23.70
CA GLN A 17 -30.10 3.95 22.97
C GLN A 17 -30.67 3.98 21.54
N PHE A 18 -31.90 4.51 21.40
CA PHE A 18 -32.51 4.66 20.06
C PHE A 18 -31.67 5.59 19.15
N ILE A 19 -31.25 6.75 19.67
CA ILE A 19 -30.41 7.69 18.93
C ILE A 19 -29.06 7.02 18.55
N ALA A 20 -28.44 6.30 19.48
CA ALA A 20 -27.20 5.56 19.21
C ALA A 20 -27.40 4.48 18.14
N SER A 21 -28.54 3.76 18.16
CA SER A 21 -28.90 2.76 17.13
C SER A 21 -29.09 3.41 15.76
N VAL A 22 -29.82 4.52 15.69
CA VAL A 22 -30.04 5.28 14.44
C VAL A 22 -28.71 5.81 13.89
N LEU A 23 -27.84 6.33 14.73
CA LEU A 23 -26.53 6.84 14.33
C LEU A 23 -25.65 5.71 13.77
N LEU A 24 -25.61 4.56 14.44
CA LEU A 24 -24.85 3.38 13.98
C LEU A 24 -25.40 2.89 12.63
N PHE A 25 -26.70 2.72 12.51
CA PHE A 25 -27.35 2.30 11.26
C PHE A 25 -27.07 3.29 10.11
N TYR A 26 -27.25 4.59 10.36
CA TYR A 26 -26.96 5.63 9.37
C TYR A 26 -25.50 5.58 8.87
N ARG A 27 -24.56 5.42 9.78
CA ARG A 27 -23.13 5.33 9.39
C ARG A 27 -22.81 4.06 8.62
N ALA A 28 -23.37 2.93 9.02
CA ALA A 28 -23.22 1.66 8.28
C ALA A 28 -23.82 1.77 6.86
N HIS A 29 -25.01 2.35 6.74
CA HIS A 29 -25.65 2.61 5.44
C HIS A 29 -24.82 3.56 4.55
N LYS A 30 -24.32 4.68 5.13
CA LYS A 30 -23.51 5.67 4.40
C LYS A 30 -22.20 5.11 3.88
N MET A 31 -21.61 4.09 4.52
CA MET A 31 -20.42 3.40 4.01
C MET A 31 -20.68 2.65 2.70
N ASN A 32 -21.94 2.26 2.45
CA ASN A 32 -22.37 1.52 1.24
C ASN A 32 -21.56 0.23 0.96
N MET A 33 -21.05 -0.43 2.01
CA MET A 33 -20.25 -1.66 1.91
C MET A 33 -21.06 -2.90 2.25
N LEU A 34 -22.13 -2.76 3.02
CA LEU A 34 -22.98 -3.87 3.39
C LEU A 34 -24.00 -4.16 2.29
N PRO A 35 -24.17 -5.43 1.87
CA PRO A 35 -25.33 -5.84 1.08
C PRO A 35 -26.64 -5.54 1.82
N PHE A 36 -27.68 -5.25 1.07
CA PHE A 36 -29.00 -4.88 1.62
C PHE A 36 -29.52 -5.89 2.65
N LYS A 37 -29.31 -7.19 2.42
CA LYS A 37 -29.70 -8.24 3.38
C LYS A 37 -29.07 -8.04 4.78
N TYR A 38 -27.81 -7.63 4.85
CA TYR A 38 -27.13 -7.37 6.13
C TYR A 38 -27.53 -6.04 6.76
N GLU A 39 -27.89 -5.02 5.96
CA GLU A 39 -28.45 -3.78 6.47
C GLU A 39 -29.80 -4.05 7.14
N VAL A 40 -30.66 -4.86 6.50
CA VAL A 40 -31.96 -5.26 7.08
C VAL A 40 -31.75 -6.05 8.38
N ILE A 41 -30.84 -7.01 8.38
CA ILE A 41 -30.53 -7.80 9.59
C ILE A 41 -30.05 -6.88 10.71
N LEU A 42 -29.13 -5.94 10.43
CA LEU A 42 -28.65 -4.97 11.40
C LEU A 42 -29.81 -4.14 11.97
N GLY A 43 -30.67 -3.61 11.09
CA GLY A 43 -31.87 -2.84 11.50
C GLY A 43 -32.79 -3.64 12.43
N VAL A 44 -33.07 -4.90 12.07
CA VAL A 44 -33.90 -5.80 12.89
C VAL A 44 -33.24 -6.07 14.24
N ILE A 45 -31.94 -6.37 14.28
CA ILE A 45 -31.19 -6.58 15.53
C ILE A 45 -31.28 -5.36 16.44
N LEU A 46 -31.05 -4.15 15.89
CA LEU A 46 -31.10 -2.91 16.67
C LEU A 46 -32.50 -2.64 17.25
N ILE A 47 -33.56 -2.92 16.47
CA ILE A 47 -34.94 -2.78 16.94
C ILE A 47 -35.23 -3.83 18.03
N LEU A 48 -34.84 -5.09 17.84
CA LEU A 48 -35.06 -6.14 18.84
C LEU A 48 -34.32 -5.83 20.15
N LEU A 49 -33.06 -5.38 20.06
CA LEU A 49 -32.30 -4.95 21.23
C LEU A 49 -33.03 -3.82 21.98
N TRP A 50 -33.55 -2.83 21.25
CA TRP A 50 -34.27 -1.73 21.84
C TRP A 50 -35.56 -2.23 22.52
N LEU A 51 -36.36 -3.11 21.92
CA LEU A 51 -37.54 -3.71 22.48
C LEU A 51 -37.27 -4.54 23.74
N ILE A 52 -36.16 -5.32 23.73
CA ILE A 52 -35.70 -6.08 24.90
C ILE A 52 -35.37 -5.12 26.05
N MET A 53 -34.62 -4.05 25.78
CA MET A 53 -34.26 -3.05 26.78
C MET A 53 -35.50 -2.30 27.30
N LEU A 54 -36.50 -2.02 26.44
CA LEU A 54 -37.78 -1.46 26.83
C LEU A 54 -38.50 -2.39 27.84
N LYS A 55 -38.57 -3.69 27.55
CA LYS A 55 -39.20 -4.69 28.44
C LYS A 55 -38.44 -4.83 29.78
N LEU A 56 -37.11 -4.76 29.77
CA LEU A 56 -36.27 -4.87 30.96
C LEU A 56 -36.31 -3.59 31.83
N SER A 57 -36.30 -2.42 31.22
CA SER A 57 -36.20 -1.14 31.90
C SER A 57 -37.54 -0.60 32.41
N LYS A 58 -38.65 -1.05 31.83
CA LYS A 58 -39.99 -0.62 32.21
C LYS A 58 -40.38 -1.18 33.59
N PRO A 59 -40.71 -0.33 34.57
CA PRO A 59 -41.17 -0.79 35.90
C PRO A 59 -42.51 -1.51 35.77
N LYS A 60 -42.65 -2.67 36.40
CA LYS A 60 -43.94 -3.38 36.45
C LYS A 60 -44.97 -2.53 37.20
N LYS A 61 -46.22 -2.50 36.72
CA LYS A 61 -47.34 -1.87 37.45
C LYS A 61 -47.59 -2.65 38.75
N ARG A 62 -47.90 -1.98 39.84
CA ARG A 62 -48.30 -2.60 41.10
C ARG A 62 -49.67 -3.27 40.89
N LYS A 63 -49.76 -4.52 41.30
CA LYS A 63 -51.06 -5.25 41.30
C LYS A 63 -51.90 -4.92 42.55
N TYR A 64 -51.21 -4.63 43.67
CA TYR A 64 -51.81 -4.25 44.94
C TYR A 64 -51.03 -3.08 45.56
N ARG A 65 -51.76 -2.22 46.37
CA ARG A 65 -51.22 -0.99 46.97
C ARG A 65 -50.08 -1.22 47.96
N HIS A 66 -49.98 -2.38 48.59
CA HIS A 66 -48.96 -2.78 49.59
C HIS A 66 -47.75 -3.51 49.01
N GLU A 67 -47.71 -3.84 47.71
CA GLU A 67 -46.59 -4.53 47.10
C GLU A 67 -45.32 -3.65 46.99
N LYS A 68 -44.19 -4.09 47.58
CA LYS A 68 -42.90 -3.40 47.37
C LYS A 68 -42.46 -3.48 45.91
N ARG A 69 -42.10 -2.36 45.27
CA ARG A 69 -41.56 -2.34 43.91
C ARG A 69 -40.24 -3.09 43.84
N LYS A 70 -40.17 -4.14 43.05
CA LYS A 70 -38.89 -4.82 42.70
C LYS A 70 -38.06 -3.86 41.82
N LYS A 71 -37.04 -3.21 42.41
CA LYS A 71 -36.20 -2.20 41.73
C LYS A 71 -35.05 -2.77 40.94
N ALA A 72 -34.59 -4.00 41.23
CA ALA A 72 -33.40 -4.60 40.64
C ALA A 72 -33.47 -4.77 39.11
N ARG A 73 -34.57 -5.36 38.61
CA ARG A 73 -34.75 -5.59 37.17
C ARG A 73 -34.76 -4.30 36.32
N PRO A 74 -35.53 -3.24 36.65
CA PRO A 74 -35.49 -1.98 35.91
C PRO A 74 -34.16 -1.25 36.02
N ALA A 75 -33.42 -1.41 37.12
CA ALA A 75 -32.08 -0.85 37.28
C ALA A 75 -31.08 -1.56 36.36
N PHE A 76 -31.10 -2.87 36.31
CA PHE A 76 -30.29 -3.69 35.41
C PHE A 76 -30.56 -3.39 33.93
N GLY A 77 -31.84 -3.32 33.51
CA GLY A 77 -32.20 -2.96 32.14
C GLY A 77 -31.67 -1.58 31.72
N LYS A 78 -31.73 -0.59 32.59
CA LYS A 78 -31.17 0.74 32.32
C LYS A 78 -29.65 0.72 32.22
N PHE A 79 -28.97 0.00 33.11
CA PHE A 79 -27.51 -0.17 33.05
C PHE A 79 -27.08 -0.81 31.74
N LEU A 80 -27.72 -1.91 31.35
CA LEU A 80 -27.42 -2.58 30.11
C LEU A 80 -27.71 -1.73 28.86
N SER A 81 -28.81 -0.95 28.88
CA SER A 81 -29.13 0.00 27.80
C SER A 81 -28.06 1.09 27.65
N ILE A 82 -27.53 1.62 28.76
CA ILE A 82 -26.42 2.57 28.72
C ILE A 82 -25.16 1.93 28.13
N LEU A 83 -24.82 0.74 28.58
CA LEU A 83 -23.65 0.00 28.06
C LEU A 83 -23.77 -0.25 26.57
N LEU A 84 -24.95 -0.69 26.09
CA LEU A 84 -25.24 -0.86 24.67
C LEU A 84 -25.14 0.45 23.89
N SER A 85 -25.63 1.56 24.45
CA SER A 85 -25.52 2.88 23.80
C SER A 85 -24.08 3.30 23.63
N ILE A 86 -23.24 3.09 24.65
CA ILE A 86 -21.80 3.38 24.58
C ILE A 86 -21.13 2.50 23.51
N ALA A 87 -21.42 1.19 23.48
CA ALA A 87 -20.89 0.28 22.49
C ALA A 87 -21.31 0.68 21.06
N MET A 88 -22.57 1.07 20.84
CA MET A 88 -23.07 1.53 19.55
C MET A 88 -22.42 2.84 19.09
N ILE A 89 -22.21 3.79 20.02
CA ILE A 89 -21.49 5.05 19.71
C ILE A 89 -20.02 4.74 19.36
N PHE A 90 -19.37 3.87 20.11
CA PHE A 90 -18.01 3.44 19.82
C PHE A 90 -17.92 2.81 18.43
N ALA A 91 -18.77 1.83 18.12
CA ALA A 91 -18.85 1.20 16.80
C ALA A 91 -19.13 2.23 15.69
N SER A 92 -20.05 3.16 15.94
CA SER A 92 -20.34 4.26 14.99
C SER A 92 -19.11 5.14 14.72
N ASN A 93 -18.29 5.43 15.74
CA ASN A 93 -17.05 6.19 15.56
C ASN A 93 -15.97 5.42 14.80
N MET A 94 -15.88 4.10 15.01
CA MET A 94 -15.00 3.24 14.20
C MET A 94 -15.38 3.30 12.72
N LEU A 95 -16.67 3.18 12.39
CA LEU A 95 -17.15 3.31 11.00
C LEU A 95 -16.84 4.69 10.39
N ALA A 96 -16.87 5.76 11.18
CA ALA A 96 -16.50 7.09 10.71
C ALA A 96 -15.01 7.22 10.39
N LYS A 97 -14.13 6.65 11.23
CA LYS A 97 -12.69 6.60 10.98
C LYS A 97 -12.37 5.85 9.68
N THR A 98 -13.01 4.71 9.46
CA THR A 98 -12.88 3.90 8.25
C THR A 98 -13.16 4.71 6.98
N ASN A 99 -14.27 5.46 6.94
CA ASN A 99 -14.55 6.33 5.79
C ASN A 99 -13.46 7.39 5.56
N GLY A 100 -12.88 7.92 6.62
CA GLY A 100 -11.75 8.85 6.55
C GLY A 100 -10.48 8.20 6.01
N ALA A 101 -10.20 6.96 6.39
CA ALA A 101 -9.06 6.19 5.89
C ALA A 101 -9.18 5.91 4.39
N ILE A 102 -10.35 5.43 3.93
CA ILE A 102 -10.61 5.19 2.50
C ILE A 102 -10.44 6.49 1.70
N ALA A 103 -10.97 7.61 2.18
CA ALA A 103 -10.80 8.89 1.49
C ALA A 103 -9.32 9.29 1.37
N LYS A 104 -8.49 8.99 2.36
CA LYS A 104 -7.04 9.29 2.31
C LYS A 104 -6.30 8.45 1.28
N ILE A 105 -6.64 7.17 1.13
CA ILE A 105 -5.95 6.26 0.20
C ILE A 105 -6.41 6.44 -1.25
N THR A 106 -7.63 6.95 -1.47
CA THR A 106 -8.23 7.09 -2.82
C THR A 106 -8.10 8.49 -3.42
N ASN A 107 -7.86 9.53 -2.60
CA ASN A 107 -7.73 10.91 -3.07
C ASN A 107 -6.26 11.27 -3.33
N VAL A 108 -5.62 10.54 -4.24
CA VAL A 108 -4.24 10.83 -4.65
C VAL A 108 -4.24 12.06 -5.56
N SER A 109 -3.82 13.21 -5.04
CA SER A 109 -3.80 14.48 -5.77
C SER A 109 -2.39 14.98 -6.09
N TYR A 110 -1.37 14.44 -5.46
CA TYR A 110 0.03 14.83 -5.68
C TYR A 110 1.01 13.67 -5.40
N GLU A 111 2.17 13.80 -6.03
CA GLU A 111 3.39 13.07 -5.65
C GLU A 111 4.39 14.04 -5.06
N THR A 112 5.24 13.57 -4.16
CA THR A 112 6.25 14.40 -3.49
C THR A 112 7.64 14.07 -4.03
N THR A 113 8.35 15.10 -4.52
CA THR A 113 9.78 15.03 -4.79
C THR A 113 10.52 15.57 -3.56
N VAL A 114 11.49 14.83 -3.06
CA VAL A 114 12.30 15.21 -1.90
C VAL A 114 13.70 15.54 -2.40
N ILE A 115 14.09 16.80 -2.33
CA ILE A 115 15.48 17.23 -2.64
C ILE A 115 16.25 17.26 -1.33
N SER A 116 17.38 16.57 -1.30
CA SER A 116 18.20 16.41 -0.10
C SER A 116 19.60 16.97 -0.29
N LEU A 117 20.10 17.71 0.70
CA LEU A 117 21.49 18.11 0.84
C LEU A 117 22.20 17.05 1.67
N ILE A 118 23.14 16.33 1.04
CA ILE A 118 23.82 15.18 1.60
C ILE A 118 25.30 15.47 1.72
N THR A 119 25.90 15.07 2.84
CA THR A 119 27.34 15.19 3.12
C THR A 119 27.88 13.87 3.71
N LEU A 120 29.22 13.75 3.76
CA LEU A 120 29.89 12.65 4.44
C LEU A 120 29.82 12.85 5.97
N LYS A 121 29.56 11.80 6.73
CA LYS A 121 29.46 11.84 8.21
C LYS A 121 30.78 12.20 8.89
N ASP A 122 31.91 11.81 8.30
CA ASP A 122 33.26 12.06 8.83
C ASP A 122 33.68 13.54 8.80
N LYS A 123 32.90 14.40 8.16
CA LYS A 123 33.20 15.83 8.01
C LYS A 123 32.64 16.71 9.11
N GLY A 124 31.80 16.17 10.01
CA GLY A 124 31.19 16.94 11.08
C GLY A 124 30.31 18.12 10.56
N LEU A 125 29.68 17.91 9.39
CA LEU A 125 28.76 18.87 8.78
C LEU A 125 27.33 18.41 9.08
N ASP A 126 26.74 18.87 10.17
CA ASP A 126 25.47 18.37 10.67
C ASP A 126 24.28 19.27 10.32
N HIS A 127 24.57 20.51 9.94
CA HIS A 127 23.55 21.51 9.61
C HIS A 127 23.84 22.21 8.27
N PRO A 128 22.84 22.76 7.57
CA PRO A 128 23.04 23.52 6.34
C PRO A 128 24.05 24.65 6.48
N LYS A 129 24.11 25.31 7.64
CA LYS A 129 25.03 26.40 7.93
C LYS A 129 26.51 25.97 7.88
N ASP A 130 26.81 24.72 8.11
CA ASP A 130 28.17 24.18 8.10
C ASP A 130 28.75 24.10 6.68
N VAL A 131 27.89 24.16 5.65
CA VAL A 131 28.28 24.27 4.22
C VAL A 131 28.23 25.68 3.68
N ASN A 132 28.08 26.70 4.54
CA ASN A 132 28.17 28.11 4.14
C ASN A 132 29.53 28.43 3.50
N ASN A 133 29.55 29.20 2.39
CA ASN A 133 30.71 29.49 1.59
C ASN A 133 31.45 28.30 0.97
N LYS A 134 30.88 27.09 1.01
CA LYS A 134 31.49 25.90 0.44
C LYS A 134 30.90 25.56 -0.94
N THR A 135 31.46 24.55 -1.61
CA THR A 135 30.99 24.11 -2.92
C THR A 135 30.02 22.93 -2.77
N ILE A 136 28.86 23.08 -3.39
CA ILE A 136 27.81 22.03 -3.46
C ILE A 136 27.77 21.49 -4.89
N GLY A 137 27.82 20.13 -5.01
CA GLY A 137 27.64 19.43 -6.28
C GLY A 137 26.17 19.21 -6.61
N ILE A 138 25.78 19.38 -7.87
CA ILE A 138 24.45 19.06 -8.38
C ILE A 138 24.53 18.23 -9.66
N ASN A 139 23.54 17.35 -9.88
CA ASN A 139 23.33 16.70 -11.18
C ASN A 139 22.47 17.60 -12.06
N THR A 140 22.83 17.75 -13.37
CA THR A 140 22.13 18.62 -14.31
C THR A 140 21.28 17.87 -15.34
N GLU A 141 21.38 16.56 -15.42
CA GLU A 141 20.70 15.76 -16.46
C GLU A 141 19.27 15.35 -16.04
N VAL A 142 19.02 15.21 -14.72
CA VAL A 142 17.74 14.72 -14.20
C VAL A 142 17.13 15.69 -13.20
N ASN A 143 15.80 15.90 -13.29
CA ASN A 143 15.02 16.78 -12.40
C ASN A 143 15.58 18.18 -12.20
N ASN A 144 16.25 18.71 -13.20
CA ASN A 144 16.99 19.98 -13.14
C ASN A 144 16.15 21.16 -12.59
N SER A 145 14.87 21.28 -13.03
CA SER A 145 13.99 22.36 -12.56
C SER A 145 13.71 22.31 -11.06
N LYS A 146 13.53 21.10 -10.48
CA LYS A 146 13.25 20.91 -9.05
C LYS A 146 14.50 21.07 -8.20
N VAL A 147 15.64 20.61 -8.70
CA VAL A 147 16.94 20.87 -8.07
C VAL A 147 17.22 22.37 -8.07
N SER A 148 16.94 23.09 -9.17
CA SER A 148 17.11 24.55 -9.25
C SER A 148 16.17 25.29 -8.28
N GLU A 149 14.93 24.84 -8.10
CA GLU A 149 14.01 25.38 -7.09
C GLU A 149 14.57 25.18 -5.67
N ALA A 150 15.09 23.99 -5.38
CA ALA A 150 15.71 23.70 -4.09
C ALA A 150 17.00 24.52 -3.87
N VAL A 151 17.82 24.72 -4.91
CA VAL A 151 18.98 25.64 -4.87
C VAL A 151 18.55 27.03 -4.44
N SER A 152 17.49 27.61 -5.07
CA SER A 152 16.95 28.89 -4.68
C SER A 152 16.50 28.93 -3.23
N LYS A 153 15.85 27.88 -2.74
CA LYS A 153 15.40 27.78 -1.35
C LYS A 153 16.54 27.61 -0.35
N LEU A 154 17.62 26.99 -0.76
CA LEU A 154 18.82 26.85 0.06
C LEU A 154 19.61 28.16 0.12
N SER A 155 19.69 28.89 -1.00
CA SER A 155 20.36 30.19 -1.05
C SER A 155 19.68 31.31 -0.23
N ASP A 156 18.38 31.13 0.11
CA ASP A 156 17.70 31.97 1.11
C ASP A 156 18.29 31.81 2.54
N LYS A 157 19.11 30.77 2.78
CA LYS A 157 19.59 30.37 4.11
C LYS A 157 21.12 30.46 4.26
N ILE A 158 21.85 30.15 3.20
CA ILE A 158 23.34 30.08 3.18
C ILE A 158 23.87 30.50 1.82
N ASP A 159 25.11 31.01 1.84
CA ASP A 159 25.89 31.29 0.63
C ASP A 159 26.71 30.05 0.23
N PHE A 160 26.74 29.69 -1.04
CA PHE A 160 27.51 28.55 -1.54
C PHE A 160 27.82 28.68 -3.05
N LYS A 161 28.83 27.90 -3.48
CA LYS A 161 29.17 27.76 -4.90
C LYS A 161 28.58 26.47 -5.45
N ILE A 162 28.09 26.51 -6.71
CA ILE A 162 27.55 25.31 -7.37
C ILE A 162 28.61 24.74 -8.33
N LYS A 163 28.82 23.44 -8.24
CA LYS A 163 29.55 22.66 -9.24
C LYS A 163 28.63 21.63 -9.90
N LYS A 164 28.54 21.68 -11.23
CA LYS A 164 27.64 20.90 -12.05
C LYS A 164 28.29 19.59 -12.47
N TYR A 165 27.53 18.50 -12.45
CA TYR A 165 27.93 17.17 -12.92
C TYR A 165 26.80 16.60 -13.80
N ASN A 166 27.16 15.86 -14.84
CA ASN A 166 26.22 15.23 -15.77
C ASN A 166 26.07 13.70 -15.55
N ASP A 167 26.68 13.18 -14.49
CA ASP A 167 26.68 11.77 -14.17
C ASP A 167 26.69 11.58 -12.65
N PHE A 168 25.92 10.62 -12.15
CA PHE A 168 25.82 10.33 -10.72
C PHE A 168 27.11 9.73 -10.13
N ALA A 169 27.81 8.91 -10.90
CA ALA A 169 29.08 8.33 -10.43
C ALA A 169 30.14 9.43 -10.22
N ASN A 170 30.26 10.36 -11.17
CA ASN A 170 31.19 11.50 -11.05
C ASN A 170 30.78 12.45 -9.90
N LEU A 171 29.49 12.61 -9.65
CA LEU A 171 28.99 13.41 -8.53
C LEU A 171 29.32 12.75 -7.18
N ALA A 172 29.16 11.41 -7.08
CA ALA A 172 29.59 10.66 -5.90
C ALA A 172 31.10 10.75 -5.67
N ASP A 173 31.92 10.51 -6.71
CA ASP A 173 33.37 10.64 -6.62
C ASP A 173 33.79 12.03 -6.14
N ALA A 174 33.12 13.07 -6.63
CA ALA A 174 33.44 14.42 -6.20
C ALA A 174 33.15 14.69 -4.72
N LEU A 175 32.15 14.02 -4.14
CA LEU A 175 31.88 14.06 -2.70
C LEU A 175 32.95 13.31 -1.91
N TYR A 176 33.30 12.10 -2.33
CA TYR A 176 34.32 11.27 -1.66
C TYR A 176 35.75 11.84 -1.83
N ASP A 177 36.06 12.41 -2.99
CA ASP A 177 37.34 13.08 -3.24
C ASP A 177 37.41 14.49 -2.61
N HIS A 178 36.39 14.92 -1.87
CA HIS A 178 36.28 16.24 -1.23
C HIS A 178 36.37 17.43 -2.21
N LYS A 179 36.06 17.20 -3.50
CA LYS A 179 35.95 18.27 -4.52
C LYS A 179 34.70 19.12 -4.33
N VAL A 180 33.72 18.60 -3.61
CA VAL A 180 32.53 19.30 -3.10
C VAL A 180 32.30 18.89 -1.64
N SER A 181 31.75 19.81 -0.85
CA SER A 181 31.50 19.57 0.58
C SER A 181 30.15 18.87 0.84
N ALA A 182 29.22 19.01 -0.09
CA ALA A 182 27.92 18.38 -0.07
C ALA A 182 27.41 18.20 -1.51
N ILE A 183 26.40 17.36 -1.66
CA ILE A 183 25.65 17.21 -2.91
C ILE A 183 24.18 17.50 -2.68
N LEU A 184 23.53 18.19 -3.63
CA LEU A 184 22.10 18.48 -3.60
C LEU A 184 21.42 17.68 -4.71
N ILE A 185 20.60 16.72 -4.33
CA ILE A 185 20.01 15.76 -5.26
C ILE A 185 18.54 15.50 -4.94
N ASP A 186 17.78 15.04 -5.92
CA ASP A 186 16.53 14.34 -5.66
C ASP A 186 16.85 13.00 -4.97
N GLN A 187 16.34 12.82 -3.76
CA GLN A 187 16.64 11.68 -2.89
C GLN A 187 16.27 10.33 -3.54
N SER A 188 15.32 10.33 -4.46
CA SER A 188 14.94 9.10 -5.18
C SER A 188 16.10 8.49 -6.00
N TYR A 189 17.14 9.26 -6.28
CA TYR A 189 18.34 8.83 -7.01
C TYR A 189 19.51 8.38 -6.12
N ASP A 190 19.36 8.38 -4.79
CA ASP A 190 20.43 8.01 -3.84
C ASP A 190 21.05 6.66 -4.11
N THR A 191 20.24 5.71 -4.55
CA THR A 191 20.68 4.34 -4.87
C THR A 191 21.54 4.24 -6.12
N MET A 192 21.59 5.29 -6.98
CA MET A 192 22.51 5.31 -8.13
C MET A 192 23.97 5.38 -7.65
N PHE A 193 24.20 5.93 -6.47
CA PHE A 193 25.53 6.01 -5.88
C PHE A 193 26.05 4.64 -5.39
N LEU A 194 25.15 3.71 -5.02
CA LEU A 194 25.48 2.39 -4.52
C LEU A 194 26.17 1.50 -5.57
N GLU A 195 26.01 1.79 -6.85
CA GLU A 195 26.69 1.05 -7.93
C GLU A 195 28.23 1.21 -7.87
N LYS A 196 28.72 2.29 -7.28
CA LYS A 196 30.16 2.59 -7.15
C LYS A 196 30.61 2.68 -5.69
N HIS A 197 29.78 3.22 -4.82
CA HIS A 197 30.03 3.43 -3.38
C HIS A 197 29.01 2.62 -2.57
N LEU A 198 29.30 1.34 -2.36
CA LEU A 198 28.38 0.37 -1.73
C LEU A 198 27.90 0.80 -0.34
N ASN A 199 28.71 1.54 0.39
CA ASN A 199 28.41 2.02 1.74
C ASN A 199 27.84 3.44 1.78
N PHE A 200 27.50 4.04 0.62
CA PHE A 200 27.04 5.43 0.54
C PHE A 200 26.00 5.80 1.61
N ALA A 201 24.97 4.98 1.80
CA ALA A 201 23.92 5.23 2.78
C ALA A 201 24.41 5.21 4.24
N ASN A 202 25.46 4.45 4.56
CA ASN A 202 26.05 4.35 5.90
C ASN A 202 27.06 5.48 6.16
N GLU A 203 27.75 5.94 5.13
CA GLU A 203 28.85 6.91 5.20
C GLU A 203 28.38 8.35 5.03
N THR A 204 27.15 8.55 4.54
CA THR A 204 26.56 9.87 4.32
C THR A 204 25.41 10.17 5.26
N GLN A 205 25.10 11.45 5.38
CA GLN A 205 23.94 11.96 6.13
C GLN A 205 23.26 13.10 5.37
N THR A 206 21.93 13.19 5.53
CA THR A 206 21.13 14.29 5.01
C THR A 206 21.07 15.41 6.05
N ILE A 207 21.56 16.58 5.70
CA ILE A 207 21.59 17.75 6.61
C ILE A 207 20.47 18.77 6.32
N TRP A 208 19.79 18.64 5.17
CA TRP A 208 18.64 19.46 4.82
C TRP A 208 17.78 18.79 3.76
N THR A 209 16.46 19.04 3.82
CA THR A 209 15.49 18.55 2.83
C THR A 209 14.54 19.64 2.40
N TYR A 210 14.14 19.59 1.12
CA TYR A 210 13.07 20.39 0.56
C TYR A 210 12.07 19.51 -0.17
N LYS A 211 10.80 19.59 0.22
CA LYS A 211 9.72 18.76 -0.34
C LYS A 211 8.88 19.56 -1.31
N ILE A 212 8.77 19.05 -2.54
CA ILE A 212 8.00 19.66 -3.64
C ILE A 212 6.82 18.75 -3.94
N LYS A 213 5.61 19.25 -3.75
CA LYS A 213 4.37 18.54 -4.13
C LYS A 213 4.06 18.81 -5.60
N VAL A 214 4.00 17.74 -6.39
CA VAL A 214 3.69 17.77 -7.82
C VAL A 214 2.30 17.20 -8.03
N PRO A 215 1.34 18.00 -8.55
CA PRO A 215 0.02 17.49 -8.86
C PRO A 215 0.09 16.31 -9.83
N VAL A 216 -0.70 15.27 -9.58
CA VAL A 216 -0.85 14.13 -10.49
C VAL A 216 -2.22 14.13 -11.11
N SER A 217 -2.28 13.89 -12.43
CA SER A 217 -3.55 13.68 -13.13
C SER A 217 -4.12 12.32 -12.76
N ASN A 218 -5.42 12.25 -12.52
CA ASN A 218 -6.11 10.98 -12.35
C ASN A 218 -6.06 10.18 -13.68
N THR A 219 -5.40 9.03 -13.66
CA THR A 219 -5.20 8.16 -14.83
C THR A 219 -6.08 6.90 -14.80
N ARG A 220 -7.12 6.90 -13.96
CA ARG A 220 -8.04 5.76 -13.83
C ARG A 220 -8.98 5.62 -15.05
N SER A 221 -9.39 4.38 -15.32
CA SER A 221 -10.53 4.10 -16.22
C SER A 221 -11.86 4.35 -15.49
N ASN A 222 -12.88 4.76 -16.27
CA ASN A 222 -14.24 4.87 -15.74
C ASN A 222 -15.03 3.62 -16.14
N ILE A 223 -15.00 2.61 -15.28
CA ILE A 223 -15.59 1.29 -15.47
C ILE A 223 -16.35 0.85 -14.22
N ASP A 224 -17.31 -0.05 -14.36
CA ASP A 224 -17.98 -0.71 -13.24
C ASP A 224 -17.15 -1.94 -12.83
N VAL A 225 -16.39 -1.79 -11.75
CA VAL A 225 -15.47 -2.83 -11.22
C VAL A 225 -16.16 -4.12 -10.79
N THR A 226 -17.50 -4.13 -10.68
CA THR A 226 -18.29 -5.33 -10.35
C THR A 226 -18.82 -6.06 -11.57
N LYS A 227 -18.70 -5.45 -12.77
CA LYS A 227 -19.25 -5.99 -14.02
C LYS A 227 -18.24 -6.08 -15.15
N GLU A 228 -17.24 -5.22 -15.16
CA GLU A 228 -16.26 -5.12 -16.23
C GLU A 228 -14.90 -5.64 -15.79
N PRO A 229 -14.17 -6.35 -16.64
CA PRO A 229 -12.82 -6.79 -16.34
C PRO A 229 -11.87 -5.60 -16.29
N PHE A 230 -10.91 -5.65 -15.38
CA PHE A 230 -9.93 -4.58 -15.19
C PHE A 230 -8.57 -5.10 -14.76
N THR A 231 -7.55 -4.27 -14.96
CA THR A 231 -6.19 -4.54 -14.54
C THR A 231 -5.70 -3.44 -13.58
N ILE A 232 -5.19 -3.85 -12.43
CA ILE A 232 -4.55 -2.98 -11.44
C ILE A 232 -3.04 -3.19 -11.52
N LEU A 233 -2.26 -2.11 -11.62
CA LEU A 233 -0.83 -2.15 -11.37
C LEU A 233 -0.58 -1.93 -9.88
N ILE A 234 0.00 -2.92 -9.22
CA ILE A 234 0.53 -2.81 -7.86
C ILE A 234 2.01 -2.48 -7.96
N SER A 235 2.39 -1.30 -7.46
CA SER A 235 3.76 -0.82 -7.44
C SER A 235 4.25 -0.76 -5.99
N GLY A 236 5.18 -1.64 -5.63
CA GLY A 236 5.85 -1.64 -4.34
C GLY A 236 7.02 -0.67 -4.34
N VAL A 237 7.04 0.29 -3.41
CA VAL A 237 8.05 1.34 -3.36
C VAL A 237 8.92 1.20 -2.11
N ASP A 238 10.24 1.31 -2.31
CA ASP A 238 11.23 1.37 -1.22
C ASP A 238 11.35 2.81 -0.71
N SER A 239 10.25 3.36 -0.22
CA SER A 239 10.25 4.68 0.43
C SER A 239 10.39 4.50 1.94
N ARG A 240 11.36 5.19 2.53
CA ARG A 240 11.50 5.34 3.99
C ARG A 240 10.58 6.41 4.56
N GLY A 241 10.01 7.25 3.69
CA GLY A 241 9.08 8.33 4.00
C GLY A 241 7.62 8.00 3.66
N ASP A 242 6.87 9.04 3.30
CA ASP A 242 5.47 8.92 2.89
C ASP A 242 5.36 8.19 1.54
N VAL A 243 4.30 7.39 1.36
CA VAL A 243 4.04 6.64 0.12
C VAL A 243 3.86 7.56 -1.11
N SER A 244 3.58 8.84 -0.92
CA SER A 244 3.54 9.84 -2.01
C SER A 244 4.94 10.25 -2.51
N GLU A 245 6.00 9.97 -1.74
CA GLU A 245 7.35 10.34 -2.14
C GLU A 245 7.82 9.48 -3.32
N LYS A 246 8.35 10.15 -4.36
CA LYS A 246 8.90 9.44 -5.51
C LYS A 246 10.04 8.55 -5.08
N SER A 247 10.03 7.34 -5.55
CA SER A 247 11.11 6.36 -5.36
C SER A 247 11.06 5.32 -6.46
N ARG A 248 12.03 4.42 -6.48
CA ARG A 248 12.02 3.27 -7.39
C ARG A 248 10.78 2.41 -7.15
N SER A 249 10.27 1.81 -8.22
CA SER A 249 9.26 0.78 -8.18
C SER A 249 9.96 -0.59 -8.08
N ASP A 250 10.11 -1.10 -6.87
CA ASP A 250 10.86 -2.33 -6.61
C ASP A 250 10.00 -3.60 -6.71
N VAL A 251 8.70 -3.44 -6.80
CA VAL A 251 7.71 -4.47 -7.13
C VAL A 251 6.78 -3.90 -8.19
N ASP A 252 6.68 -4.56 -9.33
CA ASP A 252 5.71 -4.25 -10.36
C ASP A 252 4.89 -5.50 -10.66
N MET A 253 3.64 -5.52 -10.22
CA MET A 253 2.72 -6.63 -10.37
C MET A 253 1.41 -6.17 -11.00
N LEU A 254 0.98 -6.83 -12.06
CA LEU A 254 -0.33 -6.66 -12.66
C LEU A 254 -1.31 -7.64 -12.02
N VAL A 255 -2.43 -7.15 -11.55
CA VAL A 255 -3.54 -7.98 -11.09
C VAL A 255 -4.71 -7.74 -12.04
N THR A 256 -4.97 -8.70 -12.92
CA THR A 256 -6.09 -8.67 -13.87
C THR A 256 -7.25 -9.47 -13.31
N ILE A 257 -8.41 -8.85 -13.21
CA ILE A 257 -9.60 -9.37 -12.52
C ILE A 257 -10.78 -9.36 -13.50
N ASN A 258 -11.49 -10.48 -13.57
CA ASN A 258 -12.80 -10.52 -14.22
C ASN A 258 -13.86 -10.85 -13.16
N PRO A 259 -14.67 -9.88 -12.75
CA PRO A 259 -15.65 -10.05 -11.67
C PRO A 259 -16.84 -10.95 -12.07
N LYS A 260 -17.11 -11.13 -13.36
CA LYS A 260 -18.20 -12.01 -13.85
C LYS A 260 -17.83 -13.47 -13.78
N THR A 261 -16.58 -13.80 -14.15
CA THR A 261 -16.10 -15.19 -14.19
C THR A 261 -15.36 -15.60 -12.93
N HIS A 262 -15.10 -14.64 -12.02
CA HIS A 262 -14.31 -14.81 -10.81
C HIS A 262 -12.89 -15.35 -11.09
N ASN A 263 -12.33 -14.99 -12.25
CA ASN A 263 -10.96 -15.30 -12.62
C ASN A 263 -10.05 -14.13 -12.27
N MET A 264 -8.88 -14.42 -11.75
CA MET A 264 -7.83 -13.46 -11.42
C MET A 264 -6.48 -13.98 -11.89
N LEU A 265 -5.68 -13.10 -12.50
CA LEU A 265 -4.29 -13.38 -12.87
C LEU A 265 -3.37 -12.36 -12.23
N MET A 266 -2.34 -12.83 -11.53
CA MET A 266 -1.27 -12.02 -10.97
C MET A 266 -0.03 -12.22 -11.84
N THR A 267 0.42 -11.16 -12.54
CA THR A 267 1.60 -11.20 -13.41
C THR A 267 2.71 -10.33 -12.82
N SER A 268 3.81 -10.93 -12.39
CA SER A 268 4.98 -10.21 -11.87
C SER A 268 5.95 -9.84 -12.98
N LEU A 269 6.39 -8.58 -12.95
CA LEU A 269 7.37 -8.02 -13.87
C LEU A 269 8.69 -7.81 -13.12
N PRO A 270 9.79 -8.47 -13.50
CA PRO A 270 11.08 -8.27 -12.84
C PRO A 270 11.52 -6.81 -12.90
N ARG A 271 11.85 -6.23 -11.75
CA ARG A 271 12.15 -4.79 -11.61
C ARG A 271 13.34 -4.33 -12.46
N ASP A 272 14.30 -5.23 -12.74
CA ASP A 272 15.49 -4.95 -13.50
C ASP A 272 15.29 -5.12 -15.02
N THR A 273 14.03 -5.30 -15.48
CA THR A 273 13.68 -5.44 -16.90
C THR A 273 14.12 -4.22 -17.69
N PHE A 274 14.90 -4.44 -18.76
CA PHE A 274 15.43 -3.40 -19.64
C PHE A 274 14.34 -2.91 -20.62
N VAL A 275 13.70 -1.81 -20.31
CA VAL A 275 12.55 -1.28 -21.05
C VAL A 275 12.76 0.17 -21.49
N LYS A 276 12.00 0.63 -22.49
CA LYS A 276 11.90 2.05 -22.82
C LYS A 276 11.04 2.73 -21.77
N ILE A 277 11.61 3.67 -21.02
CA ILE A 277 10.91 4.38 -19.96
C ILE A 277 10.03 5.48 -20.56
N SER A 278 8.77 5.54 -20.16
CA SER A 278 7.85 6.60 -20.60
C SER A 278 8.26 7.96 -20.00
N GLY A 279 8.30 8.98 -20.84
CA GLY A 279 8.66 10.34 -20.42
C GLY A 279 10.14 10.68 -20.55
N ILE A 280 10.99 9.72 -20.94
CA ILE A 280 12.39 9.97 -21.30
C ILE A 280 12.74 9.33 -22.65
N ASN A 281 13.77 9.87 -23.31
CA ASN A 281 14.25 9.28 -24.57
C ASN A 281 15.36 8.26 -24.29
N GLY A 282 14.98 7.16 -23.61
CA GLY A 282 15.97 6.14 -23.26
C GLY A 282 15.35 4.85 -22.74
N ARG A 283 16.20 3.83 -22.63
CA ARG A 283 15.89 2.56 -21.97
C ARG A 283 16.65 2.46 -20.66
N ASP A 284 16.02 1.86 -19.66
CA ASP A 284 16.65 1.57 -18.38
C ASP A 284 15.91 0.44 -17.66
N LYS A 285 16.30 0.13 -16.41
CA LYS A 285 15.56 -0.80 -15.55
C LYS A 285 14.13 -0.30 -15.32
N LEU A 286 13.15 -1.20 -15.35
CA LEU A 286 11.75 -0.88 -15.07
C LEU A 286 11.58 -0.14 -13.75
N THR A 287 12.30 -0.56 -12.70
CA THR A 287 12.27 0.09 -11.38
C THR A 287 12.58 1.60 -11.46
N HIS A 288 13.40 2.04 -12.42
CA HIS A 288 13.75 3.46 -12.61
C HIS A 288 12.57 4.29 -13.16
N ALA A 289 11.53 3.66 -13.72
CA ALA A 289 10.32 4.38 -14.11
C ALA A 289 9.66 5.07 -12.91
N GLY A 290 9.79 4.49 -11.70
CA GLY A 290 9.28 5.05 -10.45
C GLY A 290 9.87 6.41 -10.08
N LEU A 291 11.10 6.70 -10.52
CA LEU A 291 11.77 7.99 -10.31
C LEU A 291 11.06 9.14 -11.03
N PHE A 292 10.31 8.81 -12.10
CA PHE A 292 9.49 9.76 -12.87
C PHE A 292 8.03 9.79 -12.43
N GLY A 293 7.65 8.96 -11.44
CA GLY A 293 6.33 8.91 -10.82
C GLY A 293 5.44 7.77 -11.31
N THR A 294 4.32 7.58 -10.65
CA THR A 294 3.39 6.47 -10.88
C THR A 294 2.85 6.42 -12.32
N LYS A 295 2.60 7.59 -12.93
CA LYS A 295 2.16 7.66 -14.33
C LYS A 295 3.22 7.13 -15.29
N ALA A 296 4.49 7.40 -15.02
CA ALA A 296 5.58 6.89 -15.85
C ALA A 296 5.71 5.37 -15.76
N VAL A 297 5.59 4.80 -14.54
CA VAL A 297 5.55 3.33 -14.35
C VAL A 297 4.41 2.72 -15.14
N LYS A 298 3.17 3.23 -14.95
CA LYS A 298 1.98 2.76 -15.66
C LYS A 298 2.18 2.77 -17.18
N ASN A 299 2.52 3.93 -17.75
CA ASN A 299 2.68 4.07 -19.19
C ASN A 299 3.85 3.23 -19.75
N THR A 300 4.93 3.07 -18.96
CA THR A 300 6.06 2.20 -19.35
C THR A 300 5.59 0.75 -19.50
N ILE A 301 4.82 0.25 -18.53
CA ILE A 301 4.32 -1.14 -18.55
C ILE A 301 3.26 -1.31 -19.63
N GLU A 302 2.33 -0.35 -19.80
CA GLU A 302 1.33 -0.39 -20.87
C GLU A 302 1.98 -0.50 -22.26
N ASN A 303 3.00 0.33 -22.52
CA ASN A 303 3.73 0.29 -23.79
C ASN A 303 4.55 -0.99 -23.95
N PHE A 304 5.19 -1.47 -22.88
CA PHE A 304 6.04 -2.66 -22.91
C PHE A 304 5.23 -3.94 -23.11
N MET A 305 4.12 -4.09 -22.37
CA MET A 305 3.26 -5.26 -22.44
C MET A 305 2.19 -5.14 -23.55
N ASN A 306 1.99 -3.96 -24.12
CA ASN A 306 0.88 -3.62 -25.02
C ASN A 306 -0.49 -4.03 -24.44
N ILE A 307 -0.79 -3.55 -23.25
CA ILE A 307 -2.02 -3.78 -22.50
C ILE A 307 -2.57 -2.46 -21.97
N LYS A 308 -3.81 -2.48 -21.46
CA LYS A 308 -4.39 -1.37 -20.71
C LYS A 308 -4.34 -1.64 -19.21
N ILE A 309 -3.88 -0.66 -18.43
CA ILE A 309 -3.95 -0.66 -16.98
C ILE A 309 -5.01 0.33 -16.54
N ASP A 310 -6.03 -0.16 -15.85
CA ASP A 310 -7.21 0.63 -15.48
C ASP A 310 -7.00 1.41 -14.18
N PHE A 311 -6.31 0.80 -13.22
CA PHE A 311 -6.03 1.38 -11.91
C PHE A 311 -4.58 1.17 -11.50
N THR A 312 -4.14 1.98 -10.55
CA THR A 312 -2.82 1.82 -9.91
C THR A 312 -2.98 1.77 -8.40
N ALA A 313 -2.09 1.03 -7.74
CA ALA A 313 -1.95 0.97 -6.30
C ALA A 313 -0.46 1.06 -5.93
N ARG A 314 -0.11 1.99 -5.04
CA ARG A 314 1.24 2.13 -4.48
C ARG A 314 1.27 1.64 -3.05
N VAL A 315 2.26 0.82 -2.73
CA VAL A 315 2.41 0.15 -1.44
C VAL A 315 3.84 0.35 -0.94
N GLY A 316 4.02 0.98 0.21
CA GLY A 316 5.33 1.07 0.86
C GLY A 316 5.65 -0.19 1.67
N PHE A 317 6.91 -0.42 2.01
CA PHE A 317 7.32 -1.57 2.82
C PHE A 317 6.64 -1.59 4.20
N GLN A 318 6.52 -0.43 4.84
CA GLN A 318 5.80 -0.31 6.12
C GLN A 318 4.31 -0.64 6.00
N SER A 319 3.74 -0.46 4.80
CA SER A 319 2.35 -0.85 4.54
C SER A 319 2.17 -2.36 4.59
N VAL A 320 3.11 -3.11 3.99
CA VAL A 320 3.05 -4.59 3.99
C VAL A 320 3.06 -5.11 5.43
N ILE A 321 3.97 -4.59 6.28
CA ILE A 321 4.03 -4.96 7.70
C ILE A 321 2.68 -4.71 8.36
N LYS A 322 2.19 -3.47 8.28
CA LYS A 322 0.95 -3.07 8.95
C LYS A 322 -0.28 -3.80 8.44
N ILE A 323 -0.36 -4.06 7.12
CA ILE A 323 -1.47 -4.80 6.52
C ILE A 323 -1.49 -6.24 7.04
N VAL A 324 -0.34 -6.91 7.03
CA VAL A 324 -0.23 -8.29 7.49
C VAL A 324 -0.54 -8.41 8.97
N ASP A 325 -0.03 -7.49 9.80
CA ASP A 325 -0.32 -7.47 11.23
C ASP A 325 -1.82 -7.21 11.51
N ALA A 326 -2.45 -6.29 10.76
CA ALA A 326 -3.89 -6.01 10.86
C ALA A 326 -4.77 -7.20 10.41
N LEU A 327 -4.23 -8.09 9.58
CA LEU A 327 -4.87 -9.34 9.16
C LEU A 327 -4.62 -10.48 10.15
N ASP A 328 -3.99 -10.22 11.29
CA ASP A 328 -3.55 -11.25 12.24
C ASP A 328 -2.62 -12.27 11.57
N GLY A 329 -1.66 -11.79 10.80
CA GLY A 329 -0.73 -12.60 10.04
C GLY A 329 -1.31 -13.23 8.77
N ILE A 330 -0.44 -13.87 7.99
CA ILE A 330 -0.77 -14.59 6.76
C ILE A 330 -0.07 -15.94 6.70
N ASP A 331 -0.70 -16.93 6.07
CA ASP A 331 -0.11 -18.24 5.86
C ASP A 331 0.56 -18.30 4.49
N VAL A 332 1.89 -18.46 4.48
CA VAL A 332 2.70 -18.47 3.26
C VAL A 332 3.51 -19.76 3.21
N TYR A 333 3.55 -20.40 2.04
CA TYR A 333 4.37 -21.57 1.81
C TYR A 333 5.80 -21.17 1.41
N SER A 334 6.80 -21.75 2.06
CA SER A 334 8.21 -21.67 1.68
C SER A 334 8.68 -23.03 1.17
N ASP A 335 9.30 -23.07 -0.01
CA ASP A 335 9.85 -24.29 -0.61
C ASP A 335 11.16 -24.74 0.06
N LYS A 336 11.77 -23.87 0.86
CA LYS A 336 13.08 -24.05 1.49
C LYS A 336 13.13 -23.48 2.89
N ALA A 337 13.94 -24.09 3.75
CA ALA A 337 14.33 -23.49 5.03
C ALA A 337 15.54 -22.58 4.83
N PHE A 338 15.50 -21.36 5.41
CA PHE A 338 16.60 -20.38 5.36
C PHE A 338 16.50 -19.35 6.47
N THR A 339 17.60 -18.64 6.71
CA THR A 339 17.63 -17.43 7.54
C THR A 339 17.61 -16.21 6.64
N SER A 340 16.78 -15.22 6.95
CA SER A 340 16.66 -13.99 6.16
C SER A 340 17.99 -13.24 6.11
N TYR A 341 18.38 -12.82 4.91
CA TYR A 341 19.54 -11.94 4.72
C TYR A 341 19.31 -10.53 5.28
N ALA A 342 18.07 -10.04 5.17
CA ALA A 342 17.72 -8.69 5.62
C ALA A 342 17.61 -8.58 7.16
N ASP A 343 17.29 -9.69 7.85
CA ASP A 343 17.15 -9.75 9.30
C ASP A 343 17.51 -11.17 9.78
N SER A 344 18.74 -11.35 10.27
CA SER A 344 19.26 -12.65 10.71
C SER A 344 18.52 -13.26 11.90
N THR A 345 17.63 -12.53 12.55
CA THR A 345 16.77 -13.07 13.63
C THR A 345 15.54 -13.81 13.10
N ILE A 346 15.24 -13.68 11.81
CA ILE A 346 14.09 -14.31 11.18
C ILE A 346 14.52 -15.59 10.47
N HIS A 347 13.93 -16.71 10.88
CA HIS A 347 14.17 -18.03 10.30
C HIS A 347 12.91 -18.55 9.64
N PHE A 348 13.03 -19.05 8.42
CA PHE A 348 11.97 -19.65 7.66
C PHE A 348 12.15 -21.17 7.62
N VAL A 349 11.04 -21.90 7.74
CA VAL A 349 11.00 -23.36 7.59
C VAL A 349 10.41 -23.74 6.24
N LYS A 350 10.76 -24.91 5.72
CA LYS A 350 10.09 -25.45 4.53
C LYS A 350 8.66 -25.86 4.90
N GLY A 351 7.70 -25.47 4.07
CA GLY A 351 6.27 -25.72 4.28
C GLY A 351 5.48 -24.45 4.52
N THR A 352 4.22 -24.58 4.91
CA THR A 352 3.36 -23.44 5.24
C THR A 352 3.72 -22.90 6.62
N MET A 353 3.96 -21.60 6.68
CA MET A 353 4.33 -20.87 7.89
C MET A 353 3.38 -19.69 8.07
N HIS A 354 2.87 -19.51 9.29
CA HIS A 354 2.16 -18.30 9.67
C HIS A 354 3.17 -17.20 9.89
N MET A 355 3.05 -16.10 9.14
CA MET A 355 4.00 -14.99 9.13
C MET A 355 3.34 -13.71 9.64
N ASP A 356 4.00 -13.04 10.57
CA ASP A 356 3.68 -11.66 10.91
C ASP A 356 4.17 -10.69 9.82
N GLY A 357 3.93 -9.38 9.98
CA GLY A 357 4.28 -8.39 8.97
C GLY A 357 5.78 -8.27 8.73
N ARG A 358 6.64 -8.42 9.76
CA ARG A 358 8.10 -8.39 9.61
C ARG A 358 8.59 -9.60 8.84
N GLN A 359 8.09 -10.77 9.18
CA GLN A 359 8.40 -12.03 8.52
C GLN A 359 7.95 -12.01 7.04
N ALA A 360 6.71 -11.57 6.77
CA ALA A 360 6.18 -11.46 5.42
C ALA A 360 7.01 -10.50 4.54
N LEU A 361 7.41 -9.33 5.08
CA LEU A 361 8.27 -8.41 4.36
C LEU A 361 9.67 -8.99 4.13
N ALA A 362 10.27 -9.64 5.13
CA ALA A 362 11.58 -10.29 5.00
C ALA A 362 11.54 -11.40 3.95
N PHE A 363 10.48 -12.23 3.93
CA PHE A 363 10.26 -13.27 2.93
C PHE A 363 10.11 -12.69 1.51
N ALA A 364 9.29 -11.65 1.34
CA ALA A 364 9.07 -10.99 0.04
C ALA A 364 10.33 -10.29 -0.51
N ARG A 365 11.31 -9.98 0.34
CA ARG A 365 12.58 -9.34 -0.05
C ARG A 365 13.74 -10.31 -0.21
N GLU A 366 13.58 -11.58 0.18
CA GLU A 366 14.65 -12.56 0.15
C GLU A 366 15.08 -12.90 -1.27
N ARG A 367 16.38 -12.91 -1.51
CA ARG A 367 17.01 -13.28 -2.79
C ARG A 367 18.30 -14.08 -2.61
N HIS A 368 18.98 -13.93 -1.47
CA HIS A 368 20.31 -14.52 -1.24
C HIS A 368 20.23 -16.00 -0.88
N ALA A 369 19.11 -16.45 -0.32
CA ALA A 369 18.89 -17.85 -0.01
C ALA A 369 18.73 -18.74 -1.28
N TYR A 370 18.51 -18.14 -2.45
CA TYR A 370 18.15 -18.83 -3.68
C TYR A 370 19.15 -18.59 -4.81
N THR A 371 19.45 -19.62 -5.59
CA THR A 371 20.35 -19.54 -6.74
C THR A 371 19.82 -18.66 -7.87
N THR A 372 18.49 -18.62 -8.04
CA THR A 372 17.79 -17.77 -9.01
C THR A 372 17.63 -16.33 -8.56
N GLY A 373 18.01 -16.01 -7.31
CA GLY A 373 18.10 -14.67 -6.77
C GLY A 373 16.82 -13.84 -6.95
N ASP A 374 16.91 -12.83 -7.82
CA ASP A 374 15.84 -11.86 -8.05
C ASP A 374 14.55 -12.47 -8.63
N LEU A 375 14.68 -13.54 -9.45
CA LEU A 375 13.50 -14.24 -9.99
C LEU A 375 12.72 -14.95 -8.88
N HIS A 376 13.42 -15.59 -7.93
CA HIS A 376 12.75 -16.22 -6.78
C HIS A 376 12.09 -15.19 -5.87
N ARG A 377 12.69 -14.01 -5.71
CA ARG A 377 12.06 -12.91 -4.97
C ARG A 377 10.69 -12.54 -5.57
N ASN A 378 10.54 -12.54 -6.90
CA ASN A 378 9.24 -12.31 -7.53
C ASN A 378 8.21 -13.38 -7.15
N GLN A 379 8.64 -14.66 -7.03
CA GLN A 379 7.77 -15.74 -6.56
C GLN A 379 7.33 -15.52 -5.11
N ASN A 380 8.25 -15.15 -4.22
CA ASN A 380 7.95 -14.83 -2.83
C ASN A 380 6.98 -13.64 -2.72
N GLN A 381 7.13 -12.61 -3.55
CA GLN A 381 6.22 -11.47 -3.60
C GLN A 381 4.81 -11.88 -4.02
N ILE A 382 4.68 -12.75 -5.03
CA ILE A 382 3.40 -13.32 -5.43
C ILE A 382 2.79 -14.12 -4.29
N ALA A 383 3.56 -14.98 -3.62
CA ALA A 383 3.07 -15.81 -2.51
C ALA A 383 2.52 -14.96 -1.35
N VAL A 384 3.25 -13.91 -0.94
CA VAL A 384 2.79 -12.97 0.09
C VAL A 384 1.54 -12.22 -0.36
N MET A 385 1.51 -11.71 -1.61
CA MET A 385 0.34 -11.00 -2.14
C MET A 385 -0.89 -11.91 -2.23
N HIS A 386 -0.72 -13.16 -2.67
CA HIS A 386 -1.80 -14.14 -2.71
C HIS A 386 -2.37 -14.43 -1.32
N ALA A 387 -1.50 -14.63 -0.33
CA ALA A 387 -1.92 -14.86 1.05
C ALA A 387 -2.67 -13.64 1.64
N ILE A 388 -2.22 -12.41 1.36
CA ILE A 388 -2.94 -11.18 1.72
C ILE A 388 -4.32 -11.15 1.05
N LEU A 389 -4.39 -11.38 -0.27
CA LEU A 389 -5.67 -11.38 -1.00
C LEU A 389 -6.62 -12.44 -0.47
N LYS A 390 -6.14 -13.65 -0.17
CA LYS A 390 -6.96 -14.72 0.42
C LYS A 390 -7.58 -14.30 1.74
N LYS A 391 -6.83 -13.65 2.63
CA LYS A 391 -7.32 -13.10 3.90
C LYS A 391 -8.31 -11.95 3.70
N VAL A 392 -8.03 -11.03 2.78
CA VAL A 392 -8.90 -9.86 2.50
C VAL A 392 -10.24 -10.29 1.85
N MET A 393 -10.23 -11.36 1.07
CA MET A 393 -11.46 -11.91 0.45
C MET A 393 -12.29 -12.77 1.41
N ASP A 394 -11.77 -13.16 2.57
CA ASP A 394 -12.51 -13.92 3.57
C ASP A 394 -13.48 -13.01 4.32
N PRO A 395 -14.76 -13.40 4.50
CA PRO A 395 -15.73 -12.58 5.25
C PRO A 395 -15.32 -12.28 6.70
N SER A 396 -14.43 -13.07 7.31
CA SER A 396 -13.90 -12.83 8.66
C SER A 396 -13.14 -11.51 8.78
N ILE A 397 -12.67 -10.92 7.65
CA ILE A 397 -12.02 -9.62 7.60
C ILE A 397 -12.85 -8.51 8.25
N LEU A 398 -14.18 -8.65 8.29
CA LEU A 398 -15.06 -7.67 8.91
C LEU A 398 -14.75 -7.45 10.40
N ALA A 399 -14.22 -8.46 11.09
CA ALA A 399 -13.82 -8.33 12.49
C ALA A 399 -12.63 -7.39 12.68
N ASN A 400 -11.67 -7.43 11.75
CA ASN A 400 -10.40 -6.64 11.80
C ASN A 400 -10.41 -5.47 10.81
N TYR A 401 -11.58 -5.16 10.23
CA TYR A 401 -11.68 -4.19 9.14
C TYR A 401 -11.21 -2.79 9.53
N SER A 402 -11.51 -2.34 10.76
CA SER A 402 -11.07 -1.03 11.26
C SER A 402 -9.55 -0.94 11.34
N ASP A 403 -8.91 -1.99 11.87
CA ASP A 403 -7.46 -2.04 12.06
C ASP A 403 -6.75 -2.10 10.71
N LEU A 404 -7.32 -2.83 9.74
CA LEU A 404 -6.83 -2.83 8.37
C LEU A 404 -6.92 -1.44 7.74
N MET A 405 -8.04 -0.73 7.90
CA MET A 405 -8.20 0.63 7.36
C MET A 405 -7.23 1.62 8.00
N ASP A 406 -6.99 1.52 9.29
CA ASP A 406 -5.99 2.33 9.99
C ASP A 406 -4.56 1.98 9.51
N ALA A 407 -4.26 0.71 9.29
CA ALA A 407 -2.97 0.22 8.80
C ALA A 407 -2.61 0.77 7.41
N ILE A 408 -3.58 0.78 6.47
CA ILE A 408 -3.35 1.25 5.09
C ILE A 408 -3.39 2.77 4.98
N SER A 409 -3.97 3.48 5.97
CA SER A 409 -4.08 4.95 5.96
C SER A 409 -2.71 5.62 5.97
N GLY A 410 -2.38 6.36 4.89
CA GLY A 410 -1.12 7.08 4.73
C GLY A 410 0.08 6.23 4.28
N THR A 411 -0.11 4.90 4.13
CA THR A 411 0.94 3.98 3.69
C THR A 411 0.60 3.27 2.38
N PHE A 412 -0.61 3.47 1.89
CA PHE A 412 -1.16 2.92 0.65
C PHE A 412 -1.86 4.03 -0.14
N GLN A 413 -1.71 4.04 -1.45
CA GLN A 413 -2.39 4.95 -2.37
C GLN A 413 -2.95 4.20 -3.55
N THR A 414 -4.16 4.53 -4.02
CA THR A 414 -4.77 3.92 -5.19
C THR A 414 -5.60 4.92 -5.99
N THR A 415 -5.71 4.66 -7.30
CA THR A 415 -6.61 5.39 -8.19
C THR A 415 -8.04 4.80 -8.22
N LEU A 416 -8.28 3.65 -7.57
CA LEU A 416 -9.64 3.20 -7.25
C LEU A 416 -10.33 4.25 -6.39
N GLN A 417 -11.59 4.53 -6.65
CA GLN A 417 -12.39 5.44 -5.80
C GLN A 417 -12.96 4.68 -4.59
N ALA A 418 -13.37 5.43 -3.58
CA ALA A 418 -14.05 4.87 -2.42
C ALA A 418 -15.28 4.03 -2.80
N GLY A 419 -16.01 4.48 -3.82
CA GLY A 419 -17.15 3.76 -4.39
C GLY A 419 -16.77 2.42 -5.02
N ASP A 420 -15.64 2.36 -5.76
CA ASP A 420 -15.15 1.13 -6.38
C ASP A 420 -14.78 0.09 -5.31
N ILE A 421 -14.06 0.52 -4.27
CA ILE A 421 -13.67 -0.34 -3.13
C ILE A 421 -14.92 -0.85 -2.40
N SER A 422 -15.87 0.03 -2.11
CA SER A 422 -17.14 -0.34 -1.46
C SER A 422 -17.95 -1.34 -2.30
N ALA A 423 -17.98 -1.15 -3.62
CA ALA A 423 -18.69 -2.04 -4.55
C ALA A 423 -18.06 -3.43 -4.59
N LEU A 424 -16.72 -3.53 -4.63
CA LEU A 424 -16.00 -4.81 -4.59
C LEU A 424 -16.23 -5.55 -3.27
N ILE A 425 -16.16 -4.86 -2.12
CA ILE A 425 -16.45 -5.44 -0.80
C ILE A 425 -17.91 -5.94 -0.75
N LYS A 426 -18.84 -5.12 -1.22
CA LYS A 426 -20.27 -5.47 -1.24
C LYS A 426 -20.53 -6.70 -2.13
N MET A 427 -19.87 -6.79 -3.28
CA MET A 427 -19.93 -7.95 -4.19
C MET A 427 -19.42 -9.20 -3.48
N GLN A 428 -18.23 -9.14 -2.86
CA GLN A 428 -17.62 -10.26 -2.14
C GLN A 428 -18.53 -10.75 -1.00
N LEU A 429 -19.06 -9.84 -0.18
CA LEU A 429 -19.94 -10.18 0.93
C LEU A 429 -21.32 -10.71 0.50
N ASN A 430 -21.80 -10.30 -0.70
CA ASN A 430 -23.12 -10.71 -1.16
C ASN A 430 -23.16 -12.16 -1.67
N SER A 431 -22.19 -12.54 -2.49
CA SER A 431 -22.15 -13.83 -3.19
C SER A 431 -21.06 -14.77 -2.68
N ASN A 432 -20.07 -14.24 -1.95
CA ASN A 432 -18.87 -14.97 -1.49
C ASN A 432 -18.29 -15.89 -2.58
N PRO A 433 -17.97 -15.34 -3.76
CA PRO A 433 -17.55 -16.15 -4.90
C PRO A 433 -16.19 -16.81 -4.61
N LYS A 434 -16.02 -18.01 -5.13
CA LYS A 434 -14.70 -18.64 -5.17
C LYS A 434 -13.93 -18.10 -6.36
N TRP A 435 -12.80 -17.48 -6.08
CA TRP A 435 -11.91 -16.95 -7.11
C TRP A 435 -10.93 -18.00 -7.61
N ASN A 436 -10.80 -18.12 -8.93
CA ASN A 436 -9.71 -18.85 -9.56
C ASN A 436 -8.54 -17.90 -9.75
N VAL A 437 -7.51 -18.05 -8.92
CA VAL A 437 -6.33 -17.17 -8.93
C VAL A 437 -5.16 -17.90 -9.58
N GLN A 438 -4.65 -17.34 -10.68
CA GLN A 438 -3.50 -17.83 -11.41
C GLN A 438 -2.32 -16.86 -11.27
N HIS A 439 -1.10 -17.36 -11.46
CA HIS A 439 0.13 -16.59 -11.30
C HIS A 439 1.04 -16.75 -12.50
N SER A 440 1.67 -15.67 -12.93
CA SER A 440 2.67 -15.70 -13.99
C SER A 440 3.83 -14.74 -13.69
N ILE A 441 4.99 -15.03 -14.23
CA ILE A 441 6.19 -14.19 -14.13
C ILE A 441 6.79 -14.10 -15.53
N LEU A 442 7.26 -12.91 -15.92
CA LEU A 442 8.00 -12.77 -17.17
C LEU A 442 9.30 -13.60 -17.13
N ALA A 443 9.48 -14.47 -18.13
CA ALA A 443 10.73 -15.19 -18.36
C ALA A 443 11.70 -14.34 -19.19
N GLY A 444 12.99 -14.61 -19.02
CA GLY A 444 14.05 -13.92 -19.72
C GLY A 444 15.42 -14.26 -19.17
N THR A 445 16.43 -13.54 -19.64
CA THR A 445 17.83 -13.75 -19.27
C THR A 445 18.42 -12.51 -18.61
N SER A 446 19.34 -12.73 -17.69
CA SER A 446 20.00 -11.66 -16.95
C SER A 446 21.43 -11.47 -17.41
N ARG A 447 21.84 -10.21 -17.63
CA ARG A 447 23.22 -9.89 -18.03
C ARG A 447 23.64 -8.50 -17.60
N LYS A 448 24.95 -8.30 -17.39
CA LYS A 448 25.55 -6.97 -17.26
C LYS A 448 25.72 -6.34 -18.64
N ARG A 449 25.29 -5.10 -18.80
CA ARG A 449 25.47 -4.31 -20.04
C ARG A 449 25.56 -2.82 -19.75
N LYS A 450 26.17 -2.06 -20.68
CA LYS A 450 26.14 -0.61 -20.74
C LYS A 450 24.90 -0.12 -21.52
N GLY A 451 24.64 1.19 -21.48
CA GLY A 451 23.64 1.84 -22.31
C GLY A 451 22.29 2.06 -21.61
N GLY A 452 22.23 1.96 -20.29
CA GLY A 452 21.09 2.48 -19.53
C GLY A 452 21.08 3.99 -19.47
N TYR A 453 19.91 4.60 -19.48
CA TYR A 453 19.75 6.06 -19.50
C TYR A 453 20.43 6.73 -18.30
N MET A 454 20.29 6.17 -17.10
CA MET A 454 20.84 6.75 -15.86
C MET A 454 22.36 6.61 -15.74
N MET A 455 22.91 5.52 -16.27
CA MET A 455 24.31 5.17 -16.17
C MET A 455 24.85 4.62 -17.51
N PRO A 456 24.92 5.43 -18.57
CA PRO A 456 25.17 4.95 -19.93
C PRO A 456 26.56 4.34 -20.12
N LYS A 457 27.53 4.76 -19.32
CA LYS A 457 28.93 4.32 -19.40
C LYS A 457 29.25 3.15 -18.47
N THR A 458 28.39 2.87 -17.47
CA THR A 458 28.60 1.84 -16.46
C THR A 458 27.86 0.54 -16.87
N ALA A 459 28.55 -0.58 -16.79
CA ALA A 459 27.92 -1.89 -17.05
C ALA A 459 27.24 -2.37 -15.76
N ILE A 460 25.92 -2.30 -15.74
CA ILE A 460 25.10 -2.76 -14.62
C ILE A 460 24.22 -3.95 -15.04
N TYR A 461 23.66 -4.63 -14.06
CA TYR A 461 22.78 -5.78 -14.24
C TYR A 461 21.43 -5.37 -14.84
N TYR A 462 20.98 -6.10 -15.86
CA TYR A 462 19.63 -5.96 -16.44
C TYR A 462 19.02 -7.34 -16.67
N PHE A 463 17.69 -7.40 -16.58
CA PHE A 463 16.88 -8.51 -17.03
C PHE A 463 16.35 -8.21 -18.44
N ILE A 464 16.58 -9.10 -19.37
CA ILE A 464 16.08 -9.01 -20.75
C ILE A 464 14.96 -10.02 -20.89
N ALA A 465 13.72 -9.53 -20.92
CA ALA A 465 12.55 -10.37 -21.07
C ALA A 465 12.49 -11.01 -22.47
N ASP A 466 12.07 -12.25 -22.54
CA ASP A 466 11.89 -12.98 -23.80
C ASP A 466 10.59 -12.49 -24.48
N GLU A 467 10.65 -12.21 -25.77
CA GLU A 467 9.51 -11.74 -26.54
C GLU A 467 8.33 -12.75 -26.53
N SER A 468 8.64 -14.05 -26.54
CA SER A 468 7.64 -15.11 -26.39
C SER A 468 6.94 -15.05 -25.03
N SER A 469 7.68 -14.78 -23.95
CA SER A 469 7.10 -14.63 -22.61
C SER A 469 6.24 -13.36 -22.49
N ILE A 470 6.69 -12.25 -23.08
CA ILE A 470 5.88 -11.00 -23.13
C ILE A 470 4.58 -11.27 -23.86
N LYS A 471 4.63 -11.91 -25.03
CA LYS A 471 3.44 -12.27 -25.82
C LYS A 471 2.50 -13.17 -25.04
N GLN A 472 3.03 -14.25 -24.44
CA GLN A 472 2.25 -15.21 -23.67
C GLN A 472 1.55 -14.57 -22.46
N ASN A 473 2.25 -13.73 -21.69
CA ASN A 473 1.65 -13.02 -20.53
C ASN A 473 0.59 -12.02 -20.97
N ARG A 474 0.78 -11.34 -22.11
CA ARG A 474 -0.24 -10.48 -22.72
C ARG A 474 -1.49 -11.28 -23.11
N GLU A 475 -1.34 -12.44 -23.71
CA GLU A 475 -2.44 -13.34 -24.06
C GLU A 475 -3.20 -13.78 -22.83
N TYR A 476 -2.53 -14.20 -21.74
CA TYR A 476 -3.18 -14.54 -20.47
C TYR A 476 -3.99 -13.38 -19.91
N ILE A 477 -3.43 -12.16 -19.88
CA ILE A 477 -4.14 -10.96 -19.43
C ILE A 477 -5.40 -10.71 -20.25
N ASN A 478 -5.30 -10.79 -21.59
CA ASN A 478 -6.43 -10.59 -22.49
C ASN A 478 -7.48 -11.69 -22.33
N ASP A 479 -7.08 -12.95 -22.20
CA ASP A 479 -7.99 -14.08 -22.00
C ASP A 479 -8.80 -13.94 -20.70
N ILE A 480 -8.19 -13.50 -19.59
CA ILE A 480 -8.93 -13.17 -18.37
C ILE A 480 -9.92 -12.02 -18.63
N ARG A 481 -9.50 -10.97 -19.33
CA ARG A 481 -10.40 -9.84 -19.67
C ARG A 481 -11.56 -10.27 -20.57
N ASP A 482 -11.31 -11.19 -21.48
CA ASP A 482 -12.33 -11.76 -22.39
C ASP A 482 -13.24 -12.80 -21.71
N GLY A 483 -13.02 -13.09 -20.43
CA GLY A 483 -13.83 -14.03 -19.64
C GLY A 483 -13.44 -15.49 -19.80
N LYS A 484 -12.31 -15.77 -20.44
CA LYS A 484 -11.77 -17.13 -20.55
C LYS A 484 -11.07 -17.56 -19.28
N THR A 485 -10.99 -18.86 -19.05
CA THR A 485 -10.17 -19.44 -17.98
C THR A 485 -8.75 -19.62 -18.49
N VAL A 486 -7.80 -19.13 -17.73
CA VAL A 486 -6.36 -19.31 -18.00
C VAL A 486 -5.82 -20.36 -17.07
N THR A 487 -4.99 -21.26 -17.59
CA THR A 487 -4.16 -22.17 -16.79
C THR A 487 -2.71 -21.84 -17.12
N VAL A 488 -1.96 -21.32 -16.15
CA VAL A 488 -0.56 -21.00 -16.31
C VAL A 488 0.29 -22.24 -16.03
N ALA A 489 1.01 -22.72 -17.02
CA ALA A 489 1.98 -23.79 -16.82
C ALA A 489 3.07 -23.30 -15.83
N ASN A 490 3.31 -24.05 -14.74
CA ASN A 490 4.24 -23.72 -13.64
C ASN A 490 3.74 -22.65 -12.63
N SER A 491 2.42 -22.46 -12.48
CA SER A 491 1.90 -21.66 -11.37
C SER A 491 2.23 -22.23 -9.98
N ASP A 492 2.67 -23.49 -9.93
CA ASP A 492 2.90 -24.25 -8.68
C ASP A 492 4.29 -24.07 -8.07
N ALA A 493 5.09 -23.12 -8.56
CA ALA A 493 6.52 -23.00 -8.19
C ALA A 493 6.76 -22.75 -6.69
N ASN A 494 5.74 -22.48 -5.87
CA ASN A 494 5.84 -22.34 -4.41
C ASN A 494 4.62 -22.92 -3.66
N GLY A 495 4.00 -24.00 -4.16
CA GLY A 495 2.87 -24.61 -3.47
C GLY A 495 1.65 -23.67 -3.33
N ILE A 496 1.49 -22.74 -4.27
CA ILE A 496 0.37 -21.77 -4.29
C ILE A 496 -0.86 -22.40 -4.98
N SER A 497 -0.90 -23.71 -5.11
CA SER A 497 -2.09 -24.44 -5.59
C SER A 497 -3.09 -24.60 -4.45
N GLN A 498 -4.26 -23.98 -4.60
CA GLN A 498 -5.54 -24.11 -3.90
C GLN A 498 -5.69 -23.36 -2.58
#